data_246ffd91ff1b231537f5bb25bee475df
#
_entry.id   246ffd91ff1b231537f5bb25bee475df
#
_cell.length_a   1.000
_cell.length_b   1.000
_cell.length_c   1.000
_cell.angle_alpha   90.00
_cell.angle_beta   90.00
_cell.angle_gamma   90.00
#
_symmetry.space_group_name_H-M   'P 1'
#
loop_
_entity.id
_entity.type
_entity.pdbx_description
1 polymer ?
#
loop_
_entity_poly.entity_id
_entity_poly.type
_entity_poly.pdbx_seq_one_letter_code
_entity_poly.pdbx_strand_id
1 'polypeptide(L)'
;MTGPSAGAAEDIRRSLALLEAFVDNPALAADLTEDERIRLMKAAGRLSRPTRLQRSSLARAARQEQKLRNAEVNRQIRAVAGIRAARQGPVFRAPAQVAPPLDAPERHYATPQSCYVCKMEYTRLHHFYDDLCPECGQYNYAKRFQSADLSGRTACITGARLKIGYHAALKMLRAGARVLVTTRFPHDAAKRFCAEDDFQEWGTRLRVHGLDLRHSPSVEIFCRYLTQSEERLDALINNAAQTVRRPVAFYEHLLAHETLPWSQLPQAEKSLLSGHYEVTSALGRADSPEPERALTSWEAGSVGLGLRDSARLSQVRMTYDDKITARDLFPAGKLDCDLQQIDLRTMNTWRMTLAEVPTPELLEVILINAVAPFILSAKLKTLMLRRKTGDAHIVNVTAMEGIFSRGTKTDKHPHTNMAKA
;
A
#
# COMPACT_ATOMS: atom_id res chain seq x y z
N MET A 1 -10.48 -15.04 -23.48
CA MET A 1 -10.37 -16.02 -24.59
C MET A 1 -9.32 -17.02 -24.15
N THR A 2 -9.75 -18.25 -23.90
CA THR A 2 -8.89 -19.38 -23.54
C THR A 2 -7.98 -19.70 -24.72
N GLY A 3 -6.67 -19.77 -24.49
CA GLY A 3 -5.70 -20.22 -25.48
C GLY A 3 -6.02 -21.66 -25.95
N PRO A 4 -5.53 -22.08 -27.11
CA PRO A 4 -5.78 -23.43 -27.61
C PRO A 4 -5.37 -24.46 -26.56
N SER A 5 -6.28 -25.38 -26.25
CA SER A 5 -6.02 -26.49 -25.34
C SER A 5 -4.82 -27.32 -25.88
N ALA A 6 -4.09 -28.00 -25.00
CA ALA A 6 -2.94 -28.83 -25.37
C ALA A 6 -3.31 -29.84 -26.52
N GLY A 7 -4.57 -30.28 -26.60
CA GLY A 7 -5.11 -31.10 -27.68
C GLY A 7 -5.13 -30.41 -29.04
N ALA A 8 -5.47 -29.09 -29.08
CA ALA A 8 -5.54 -28.36 -30.35
C ALA A 8 -4.16 -28.21 -31.05
N ALA A 9 -3.09 -28.06 -30.27
CA ALA A 9 -1.73 -27.98 -30.82
C ALA A 9 -1.28 -29.32 -31.41
N GLU A 10 -1.69 -30.43 -30.82
CA GLU A 10 -1.40 -31.79 -31.32
C GLU A 10 -2.16 -32.06 -32.62
N ASP A 11 -3.44 -31.68 -32.70
CA ASP A 11 -4.25 -31.79 -33.88
C ASP A 11 -3.72 -30.96 -35.06
N ILE A 12 -3.19 -29.74 -34.77
CA ILE A 12 -2.53 -28.90 -35.78
C ILE A 12 -1.25 -29.61 -36.32
N ARG A 13 -0.42 -30.18 -35.43
CA ARG A 13 0.79 -30.92 -35.87
C ARG A 13 0.45 -32.14 -36.74
N ARG A 14 -0.59 -32.91 -36.37
CA ARG A 14 -1.08 -34.04 -37.18
C ARG A 14 -1.57 -33.56 -38.55
N SER A 15 -2.33 -32.45 -38.58
CA SER A 15 -2.81 -31.86 -39.82
C SER A 15 -1.66 -31.38 -40.70
N LEU A 16 -0.59 -30.84 -40.12
CA LEU A 16 0.61 -30.42 -40.84
C LEU A 16 1.31 -31.64 -41.47
N ALA A 17 1.55 -32.69 -40.71
CA ALA A 17 2.17 -33.94 -41.21
C ALA A 17 1.36 -34.59 -42.34
N LEU A 18 0.02 -34.56 -42.26
CA LEU A 18 -0.86 -35.04 -43.32
C LEU A 18 -0.76 -34.18 -44.60
N LEU A 19 -0.73 -32.83 -44.46
CA LEU A 19 -0.56 -31.93 -45.62
C LEU A 19 0.79 -32.13 -46.30
N GLU A 20 1.88 -32.31 -45.53
CA GLU A 20 3.22 -32.64 -46.05
C GLU A 20 3.21 -33.98 -46.80
N ALA A 21 2.59 -35.01 -46.22
CA ALA A 21 2.44 -36.32 -46.88
C ALA A 21 1.64 -36.24 -48.20
N PHE A 22 0.61 -35.39 -48.29
CA PHE A 22 -0.12 -35.15 -49.54
C PHE A 22 0.70 -34.43 -50.61
N VAL A 23 1.62 -33.55 -50.19
CA VAL A 23 2.55 -32.86 -51.11
C VAL A 23 3.56 -33.86 -51.68
N ASP A 24 4.12 -34.72 -50.82
CA ASP A 24 5.14 -35.69 -51.20
C ASP A 24 4.57 -36.86 -51.98
N ASN A 25 3.33 -37.26 -51.71
CA ASN A 25 2.66 -38.36 -52.41
C ASN A 25 1.19 -37.98 -52.77
N PRO A 26 0.98 -37.39 -53.95
CA PRO A 26 -0.37 -36.99 -54.41
C PRO A 26 -1.36 -38.16 -54.58
N ALA A 27 -0.86 -39.43 -54.68
CA ALA A 27 -1.72 -40.58 -54.76
C ALA A 27 -2.56 -40.85 -53.52
N LEU A 28 -2.14 -40.35 -52.35
CA LEU A 28 -2.91 -40.38 -51.10
C LEU A 28 -4.26 -39.61 -51.21
N ALA A 29 -4.39 -38.71 -52.18
CA ALA A 29 -5.64 -38.02 -52.43
C ALA A 29 -6.65 -38.83 -53.26
N ALA A 30 -6.25 -40.00 -53.79
CA ALA A 30 -7.13 -40.87 -54.61
C ALA A 30 -8.25 -41.48 -53.74
N ASP A 31 -8.03 -41.67 -52.45
CA ASP A 31 -9.03 -42.20 -51.50
C ASP A 31 -10.08 -41.16 -51.07
N LEU A 32 -9.88 -39.90 -51.42
CA LEU A 32 -10.82 -38.84 -51.14
C LEU A 32 -11.88 -38.73 -52.25
N THR A 33 -13.12 -38.50 -51.86
CA THR A 33 -14.16 -38.11 -52.79
C THR A 33 -13.81 -36.80 -53.51
N GLU A 34 -14.38 -36.54 -54.68
CA GLU A 34 -14.13 -35.32 -55.43
C GLU A 34 -14.44 -34.05 -54.63
N ASP A 35 -15.53 -34.07 -53.87
CA ASP A 35 -15.92 -32.98 -52.99
C ASP A 35 -14.92 -32.75 -51.85
N GLU A 36 -14.42 -33.80 -51.23
CA GLU A 36 -13.42 -33.70 -50.18
C GLU A 36 -12.10 -33.15 -50.70
N ARG A 37 -11.66 -33.59 -51.88
CA ARG A 37 -10.47 -33.10 -52.55
C ARG A 37 -10.57 -31.61 -52.86
N ILE A 38 -11.73 -31.17 -53.44
CA ILE A 38 -11.97 -29.77 -53.70
C ILE A 38 -11.96 -28.92 -52.43
N ARG A 39 -12.55 -29.43 -51.33
CA ARG A 39 -12.58 -28.73 -50.02
C ARG A 39 -11.19 -28.63 -49.42
N LEU A 40 -10.38 -29.70 -49.50
CA LEU A 40 -8.99 -29.71 -49.02
C LEU A 40 -8.15 -28.68 -49.78
N MET A 41 -8.21 -28.69 -51.13
CA MET A 41 -7.45 -27.78 -51.99
C MET A 41 -7.87 -26.31 -51.76
N LYS A 42 -9.17 -26.05 -51.60
CA LYS A 42 -9.67 -24.73 -51.25
C LYS A 42 -9.20 -24.25 -49.89
N ALA A 43 -9.16 -25.14 -48.87
CA ALA A 43 -8.68 -24.84 -47.55
C ALA A 43 -7.18 -24.56 -47.54
N ALA A 44 -6.37 -25.40 -48.19
CA ALA A 44 -4.94 -25.21 -48.34
C ALA A 44 -4.60 -23.90 -49.09
N GLY A 45 -5.34 -23.62 -50.17
CA GLY A 45 -5.20 -22.37 -50.93
C GLY A 45 -5.52 -21.11 -50.12
N ARG A 46 -6.53 -21.16 -49.23
CA ARG A 46 -6.84 -20.05 -48.30
C ARG A 46 -5.77 -19.88 -47.22
N LEU A 47 -5.20 -20.94 -46.72
CA LEU A 47 -4.10 -20.92 -45.75
C LEU A 47 -2.81 -20.37 -46.36
N SER A 48 -2.45 -20.80 -47.60
CA SER A 48 -1.23 -20.36 -48.28
C SER A 48 -1.31 -18.91 -48.79
N ARG A 49 -2.51 -18.41 -49.08
CA ARG A 49 -2.74 -17.03 -49.59
C ARG A 49 -3.75 -16.24 -48.73
N PRO A 50 -3.39 -15.96 -47.49
CA PRO A 50 -4.30 -15.23 -46.59
C PRO A 50 -4.57 -13.81 -47.10
N THR A 51 -5.80 -13.36 -47.00
CA THR A 51 -6.19 -11.98 -47.32
C THR A 51 -5.43 -10.96 -46.44
N ARG A 52 -5.38 -9.68 -46.87
CA ARG A 52 -4.75 -8.60 -46.09
C ARG A 52 -5.29 -8.52 -44.64
N LEU A 53 -6.61 -8.69 -44.46
CA LEU A 53 -7.27 -8.69 -43.14
C LEU A 53 -6.82 -9.89 -42.29
N GLN A 54 -6.76 -11.09 -42.88
CA GLN A 54 -6.30 -12.27 -42.18
C GLN A 54 -4.82 -12.17 -41.77
N ARG A 55 -3.95 -11.65 -42.65
CA ARG A 55 -2.54 -11.39 -42.33
C ARG A 55 -2.41 -10.40 -41.17
N SER A 56 -3.19 -9.30 -41.20
CA SER A 56 -3.19 -8.32 -40.12
C SER A 56 -3.70 -8.91 -38.80
N SER A 57 -4.73 -9.75 -38.84
CA SER A 57 -5.25 -10.46 -37.67
C SER A 57 -4.23 -11.44 -37.07
N LEU A 58 -3.57 -12.26 -37.91
CA LEU A 58 -2.52 -13.19 -37.49
C LEU A 58 -1.32 -12.45 -36.89
N ALA A 59 -0.87 -11.36 -37.53
CA ALA A 59 0.23 -10.56 -37.01
C ALA A 59 -0.13 -9.90 -35.65
N ARG A 60 -1.39 -9.47 -35.49
CA ARG A 60 -1.87 -8.92 -34.20
C ARG A 60 -1.90 -10.01 -33.12
N ALA A 61 -2.41 -11.20 -33.44
CA ALA A 61 -2.45 -12.33 -32.51
C ALA A 61 -1.03 -12.73 -32.07
N ALA A 62 -0.11 -12.88 -33.03
CA ALA A 62 1.29 -13.23 -32.74
C ALA A 62 1.98 -12.17 -31.86
N ARG A 63 1.75 -10.87 -32.13
CA ARG A 63 2.27 -9.77 -31.28
C ARG A 63 1.69 -9.82 -29.86
N GLN A 64 0.40 -10.12 -29.75
CA GLN A 64 -0.26 -10.23 -28.45
C GLN A 64 0.29 -11.43 -27.66
N GLU A 65 0.47 -12.57 -28.31
CA GLU A 65 1.06 -13.76 -27.69
C GLU A 65 2.50 -13.50 -27.23
N GLN A 66 3.33 -12.88 -28.08
CA GLN A 66 4.69 -12.51 -27.70
C GLN A 66 4.70 -11.54 -26.52
N LYS A 67 3.77 -10.57 -26.48
CA LYS A 67 3.61 -9.65 -25.36
C LYS A 67 3.26 -10.38 -24.06
N LEU A 68 2.38 -11.37 -24.13
CA LEU A 68 2.01 -12.20 -22.97
C LEU A 68 3.18 -13.05 -22.48
N ARG A 69 3.92 -13.67 -23.39
CA ARG A 69 5.14 -14.44 -23.05
C ARG A 69 6.19 -13.55 -22.38
N ASN A 70 6.48 -12.38 -22.95
CA ASN A 70 7.42 -11.43 -22.35
C ASN A 70 6.95 -10.95 -20.98
N ALA A 71 5.64 -10.71 -20.80
CA ALA A 71 5.08 -10.32 -19.51
C ALA A 71 5.25 -11.42 -18.44
N GLU A 72 5.09 -12.69 -18.83
CA GLU A 72 5.30 -13.82 -17.94
C GLU A 72 6.77 -13.99 -17.56
N VAL A 73 7.69 -13.92 -18.52
CA VAL A 73 9.13 -13.94 -18.27
C VAL A 73 9.53 -12.80 -17.33
N ASN A 74 9.04 -11.59 -17.60
CA ASN A 74 9.33 -10.43 -16.74
C ASN A 74 8.76 -10.60 -15.33
N ARG A 75 7.59 -11.26 -15.17
CA ARG A 75 7.02 -11.57 -13.86
C ARG A 75 7.93 -12.52 -13.06
N GLN A 76 8.44 -13.56 -13.70
CA GLN A 76 9.36 -14.53 -13.09
C GLN A 76 10.68 -13.86 -12.69
N ILE A 77 11.22 -12.99 -13.54
CA ILE A 77 12.43 -12.21 -13.25
C ILE A 77 12.21 -11.28 -12.05
N ARG A 78 11.06 -10.59 -11.99
CA ARG A 78 10.73 -9.73 -10.84
C ARG A 78 10.59 -10.51 -9.53
N ALA A 79 10.06 -11.72 -9.59
CA ALA A 79 9.77 -12.52 -8.40
C ALA A 79 11.02 -12.84 -7.56
N VAL A 80 12.20 -12.87 -8.19
CA VAL A 80 13.47 -13.16 -7.50
C VAL A 80 14.15 -11.93 -6.89
N ALA A 81 13.62 -10.72 -7.11
CA ALA A 81 14.16 -9.52 -6.48
C ALA A 81 14.00 -9.58 -4.95
N GLY A 82 15.01 -9.14 -4.20
CA GLY A 82 15.04 -9.24 -2.74
C GLY A 82 13.83 -8.61 -2.06
N ILE A 83 13.30 -7.51 -2.59
CA ILE A 83 12.09 -6.86 -2.05
C ILE A 83 10.84 -7.75 -2.21
N ARG A 84 10.76 -8.55 -3.28
CA ARG A 84 9.65 -9.47 -3.49
C ARG A 84 9.77 -10.68 -2.58
N ALA A 85 10.98 -11.24 -2.46
CA ALA A 85 11.26 -12.34 -1.53
C ALA A 85 10.92 -11.95 -0.07
N ALA A 86 11.31 -10.76 0.35
CA ALA A 86 11.00 -10.26 1.70
C ALA A 86 9.48 -10.10 1.97
N ARG A 87 8.65 -9.94 0.92
CA ARG A 87 7.20 -9.83 1.04
C ARG A 87 6.44 -11.16 0.95
N GLN A 88 7.14 -12.26 0.72
CA GLN A 88 6.53 -13.60 0.71
C GLN A 88 6.37 -14.20 2.11
N GLY A 89 7.06 -13.65 3.11
CA GLY A 89 6.90 -14.07 4.51
C GLY A 89 5.52 -13.67 5.06
N PRO A 90 5.06 -14.33 6.13
CA PRO A 90 3.77 -14.03 6.77
C PRO A 90 3.75 -12.61 7.36
N VAL A 91 4.91 -12.09 7.75
CA VAL A 91 5.09 -10.71 8.24
C VAL A 91 6.28 -10.10 7.51
N PHE A 92 6.09 -8.92 6.95
CA PHE A 92 7.19 -8.17 6.34
C PHE A 92 8.12 -7.66 7.42
N ARG A 93 9.36 -8.16 7.42
CA ARG A 93 10.48 -7.60 8.18
C ARG A 93 11.43 -6.91 7.20
N ALA A 94 11.92 -5.73 7.57
CA ALA A 94 12.91 -5.05 6.75
C ALA A 94 14.18 -5.92 6.67
N PRO A 95 14.58 -6.38 5.46
CA PRO A 95 15.74 -7.27 5.37
C PRO A 95 17.01 -6.56 5.86
N ALA A 96 17.91 -7.34 6.47
CA ALA A 96 19.25 -6.88 6.81
C ALA A 96 20.03 -6.51 5.54
N GLN A 97 21.11 -5.73 5.71
CA GLN A 97 22.00 -5.42 4.60
C GLN A 97 22.79 -6.69 4.24
N VAL A 98 22.51 -7.20 3.05
CA VAL A 98 23.23 -8.35 2.50
C VAL A 98 23.89 -7.88 1.20
N ALA A 99 25.21 -8.06 1.11
CA ALA A 99 25.89 -7.88 -0.16
C ALA A 99 25.35 -8.89 -1.18
N PRO A 100 25.12 -8.50 -2.43
CA PRO A 100 24.76 -9.48 -3.45
C PRO A 100 25.85 -10.54 -3.53
N PRO A 101 25.51 -11.82 -3.72
CA PRO A 101 26.52 -12.86 -3.96
C PRO A 101 27.40 -12.44 -5.13
N LEU A 102 28.72 -12.60 -5.00
CA LEU A 102 29.71 -12.23 -6.02
C LEU A 102 29.44 -12.93 -7.37
N ASP A 103 28.90 -14.14 -7.30
CA ASP A 103 28.60 -14.99 -8.47
C ASP A 103 27.10 -14.99 -8.84
N ALA A 104 26.32 -14.03 -8.36
CA ALA A 104 24.89 -13.98 -8.71
C ALA A 104 24.73 -13.74 -10.22
N PRO A 105 24.01 -14.61 -10.95
CA PRO A 105 23.83 -14.42 -12.39
C PRO A 105 23.07 -13.12 -12.66
N GLU A 106 23.59 -12.31 -13.58
CA GLU A 106 22.87 -11.15 -14.07
C GLU A 106 21.55 -11.58 -14.72
N ARG A 107 20.47 -10.93 -14.35
CA ARG A 107 19.15 -11.21 -14.89
C ARG A 107 18.65 -10.02 -15.68
N HIS A 108 18.14 -10.31 -16.87
CA HIS A 108 17.65 -9.27 -17.78
C HIS A 108 16.19 -9.50 -18.12
N TYR A 109 15.42 -8.43 -18.10
CA TYR A 109 14.04 -8.42 -18.57
C TYR A 109 13.98 -8.73 -20.08
N ALA A 110 12.97 -9.46 -20.50
CA ALA A 110 12.72 -9.76 -21.91
C ALA A 110 12.38 -8.49 -22.73
N THR A 111 11.90 -7.44 -22.07
CA THR A 111 11.63 -6.12 -22.66
C THR A 111 12.10 -5.03 -21.71
N PRO A 112 12.60 -3.88 -22.24
CA PRO A 112 12.99 -2.75 -21.41
C PRO A 112 11.87 -2.33 -20.45
N GLN A 113 12.25 -1.98 -19.22
CA GLN A 113 11.38 -1.45 -18.18
C GLN A 113 11.73 0.01 -17.92
N SER A 114 10.74 0.84 -17.57
CA SER A 114 10.99 2.21 -17.17
C SER A 114 11.26 2.30 -15.67
N CYS A 115 12.38 2.90 -15.29
CA CYS A 115 12.76 3.10 -13.89
C CYS A 115 11.73 3.98 -13.16
N TYR A 116 11.28 3.55 -11.98
CA TYR A 116 10.32 4.32 -11.20
C TYR A 116 10.86 5.70 -10.77
N VAL A 117 12.17 5.84 -10.54
CA VAL A 117 12.80 7.10 -10.09
C VAL A 117 13.17 8.00 -11.27
N CYS A 118 14.12 7.58 -12.13
CA CYS A 118 14.67 8.44 -13.18
C CYS A 118 13.94 8.37 -14.53
N LYS A 119 12.99 7.43 -14.68
CA LYS A 119 12.20 7.19 -15.90
C LYS A 119 13.00 6.66 -17.10
N MET A 120 14.31 6.47 -16.97
CA MET A 120 15.13 5.86 -18.01
C MET A 120 14.76 4.39 -18.20
N GLU A 121 14.89 3.92 -19.43
CA GLU A 121 14.69 2.50 -19.76
C GLU A 121 15.90 1.67 -19.29
N TYR A 122 15.62 0.48 -18.78
CA TYR A 122 16.64 -0.48 -18.36
C TYR A 122 16.17 -1.91 -18.59
N THR A 123 17.11 -2.83 -18.72
CA THR A 123 16.83 -4.27 -18.86
C THR A 123 17.37 -5.09 -17.69
N ARG A 124 18.48 -4.66 -17.07
CA ARG A 124 19.14 -5.40 -15.99
C ARG A 124 18.39 -5.25 -14.67
N LEU A 125 18.03 -6.38 -14.04
CA LEU A 125 17.39 -6.39 -12.72
C LEU A 125 18.42 -6.02 -11.63
N HIS A 126 18.04 -5.10 -10.74
CA HIS A 126 18.79 -4.87 -9.51
C HIS A 126 18.50 -6.01 -8.51
N HIS A 127 19.52 -6.50 -7.79
CA HIS A 127 19.39 -7.65 -6.89
C HIS A 127 18.27 -7.50 -5.85
N PHE A 128 17.96 -6.28 -5.42
CA PHE A 128 16.96 -6.03 -4.41
C PHE A 128 15.67 -5.42 -4.97
N TYR A 129 15.74 -4.45 -5.88
CA TYR A 129 14.58 -3.75 -6.41
C TYR A 129 14.20 -4.22 -7.81
N ASP A 130 12.91 -4.43 -8.03
CA ASP A 130 12.36 -4.87 -9.32
C ASP A 130 11.88 -3.73 -10.22
N ASP A 131 11.68 -2.52 -9.68
CA ASP A 131 11.15 -1.35 -10.41
C ASP A 131 12.17 -0.21 -10.59
N LEU A 132 13.43 -0.44 -10.26
CA LEU A 132 14.50 0.56 -10.37
C LEU A 132 15.61 0.08 -11.31
N CYS A 133 16.15 1.00 -12.11
CA CYS A 133 17.40 0.72 -12.83
C CYS A 133 18.54 0.43 -11.83
N PRO A 134 19.61 -0.25 -12.25
CA PRO A 134 20.71 -0.62 -11.34
C PRO A 134 21.29 0.54 -10.53
N GLU A 135 21.48 1.71 -11.15
CA GLU A 135 22.02 2.90 -10.49
C GLU A 135 21.09 3.46 -9.41
N CYS A 136 19.81 3.69 -9.78
CA CYS A 136 18.80 4.13 -8.82
C CYS A 136 18.56 3.08 -7.75
N GLY A 137 18.61 1.80 -8.11
CA GLY A 137 18.51 0.68 -7.19
C GLY A 137 19.64 0.69 -6.16
N GLN A 138 20.89 0.81 -6.60
CA GLN A 138 22.06 0.86 -5.73
C GLN A 138 22.03 2.07 -4.79
N TYR A 139 21.66 3.25 -5.31
CA TYR A 139 21.52 4.45 -4.48
C TYR A 139 20.47 4.28 -3.39
N ASN A 140 19.27 3.81 -3.76
CA ASN A 140 18.18 3.59 -2.80
C ASN A 140 18.50 2.46 -1.83
N TYR A 141 19.23 1.42 -2.26
CA TYR A 141 19.65 0.33 -1.40
C TYR A 141 20.64 0.81 -0.32
N ALA A 142 21.60 1.63 -0.68
CA ALA A 142 22.52 2.26 0.28
C ALA A 142 21.75 3.15 1.29
N LYS A 143 20.82 3.97 0.81
CA LYS A 143 19.97 4.83 1.67
C LYS A 143 19.10 4.04 2.65
N ARG A 144 18.72 2.81 2.31
CA ARG A 144 17.93 1.93 3.17
C ARG A 144 18.60 1.65 4.53
N PHE A 145 19.93 1.55 4.51
CA PHE A 145 20.73 1.24 5.70
C PHE A 145 21.43 2.46 6.31
N GLN A 146 21.26 3.61 5.69
CA GLN A 146 21.78 4.85 6.27
C GLN A 146 21.12 5.11 7.61
N SER A 147 21.92 5.38 8.64
CA SER A 147 21.47 5.76 9.97
C SER A 147 22.23 7.01 10.43
N ALA A 148 21.74 7.63 11.48
CA ALA A 148 22.38 8.74 12.19
C ALA A 148 22.14 8.56 13.68
N ASP A 149 22.96 9.12 14.54
CA ASP A 149 22.68 9.18 15.96
C ASP A 149 21.57 10.22 16.22
N LEU A 150 20.44 9.74 16.70
CA LEU A 150 19.28 10.56 17.08
C LEU A 150 19.07 10.60 18.60
N SER A 151 20.07 10.22 19.39
CA SER A 151 20.01 10.28 20.85
C SER A 151 19.64 11.70 21.32
N GLY A 152 18.70 11.80 22.25
CA GLY A 152 18.19 13.06 22.75
C GLY A 152 17.29 13.84 21.78
N ARG A 153 16.96 13.31 20.60
CA ARG A 153 16.00 13.86 19.66
C ARG A 153 14.62 13.25 19.87
N THR A 154 13.59 14.07 19.63
CA THR A 154 12.19 13.64 19.71
C THR A 154 11.51 13.77 18.35
N ALA A 155 10.83 12.72 17.93
CA ALA A 155 10.06 12.68 16.69
C ALA A 155 8.59 12.36 16.95
N CYS A 156 7.67 13.00 16.22
CA CYS A 156 6.25 12.64 16.17
C CYS A 156 5.89 12.13 14.77
N ILE A 157 5.28 10.95 14.71
CA ILE A 157 4.92 10.29 13.43
C ILE A 157 3.44 9.95 13.43
N THR A 158 2.69 10.50 12.47
CA THR A 158 1.27 10.16 12.31
C THR A 158 1.08 8.89 11.47
N GLY A 159 0.10 8.05 11.85
CA GLY A 159 -0.23 6.83 11.10
C GLY A 159 0.85 5.76 11.17
N ALA A 160 1.44 5.51 12.33
CA ALA A 160 2.58 4.61 12.50
C ALA A 160 2.20 3.17 12.94
N ARG A 161 0.96 2.74 12.78
CA ARG A 161 0.57 1.36 13.10
C ARG A 161 1.11 0.33 12.09
N LEU A 162 1.27 0.74 10.83
CA LEU A 162 1.58 -0.13 9.70
C LEU A 162 2.53 0.55 8.71
N LYS A 163 3.14 -0.25 7.86
CA LYS A 163 3.81 0.16 6.61
C LYS A 163 4.87 1.26 6.84
N ILE A 164 4.83 2.32 6.05
CA ILE A 164 5.87 3.38 6.05
C ILE A 164 6.04 3.99 7.44
N GLY A 165 4.95 4.38 8.11
CA GLY A 165 5.02 5.02 9.43
C GLY A 165 5.58 4.10 10.50
N TYR A 166 5.22 2.82 10.49
CA TYR A 166 5.73 1.82 11.41
C TYR A 166 7.26 1.62 11.27
N HIS A 167 7.72 1.38 10.03
CA HIS A 167 9.15 1.18 9.78
C HIS A 167 9.97 2.45 9.98
N ALA A 168 9.40 3.64 9.74
CA ALA A 168 10.04 4.91 10.06
C ALA A 168 10.21 5.07 11.57
N ALA A 169 9.18 4.74 12.37
CA ALA A 169 9.27 4.77 13.83
C ALA A 169 10.35 3.81 14.35
N LEU A 170 10.37 2.54 13.88
CA LEU A 170 11.41 1.58 14.25
C LEU A 170 12.81 2.08 13.90
N LYS A 171 12.99 2.64 12.71
CA LYS A 171 14.29 3.15 12.27
C LYS A 171 14.78 4.30 13.16
N MET A 172 13.90 5.21 13.55
CA MET A 172 14.25 6.32 14.44
C MET A 172 14.50 5.85 15.87
N LEU A 173 13.73 4.88 16.38
CA LEU A 173 13.95 4.26 17.69
C LEU A 173 15.31 3.55 17.78
N ARG A 174 15.65 2.76 16.75
CA ARG A 174 16.95 2.08 16.63
C ARG A 174 18.11 3.05 16.49
N ALA A 175 17.85 4.26 16.00
CA ALA A 175 18.80 5.37 15.93
C ALA A 175 18.91 6.19 17.23
N GLY A 176 18.22 5.81 18.31
CA GLY A 176 18.30 6.47 19.62
C GLY A 176 17.22 7.49 19.92
N ALA A 177 16.34 7.85 18.95
CA ALA A 177 15.30 8.85 19.15
C ALA A 177 14.23 8.43 20.17
N ARG A 178 13.65 9.42 20.84
CA ARG A 178 12.33 9.32 21.46
C ARG A 178 11.28 9.48 20.37
N VAL A 179 10.32 8.57 20.28
CA VAL A 179 9.32 8.58 19.22
C VAL A 179 7.91 8.57 19.77
N LEU A 180 7.10 9.50 19.31
CA LEU A 180 5.68 9.63 19.60
C LEU A 180 4.93 9.22 18.33
N VAL A 181 4.08 8.21 18.41
CA VAL A 181 3.31 7.76 17.25
C VAL A 181 1.82 7.96 17.48
N THR A 182 1.10 8.29 16.41
CA THR A 182 -0.36 8.36 16.45
C THR A 182 -0.99 7.36 15.50
N THR A 183 -2.14 6.85 15.88
CA THR A 183 -2.95 5.94 15.08
C THR A 183 -4.40 5.95 15.57
N ARG A 184 -5.34 5.50 14.72
CA ARG A 184 -6.72 5.24 15.16
C ARG A 184 -6.84 4.02 16.07
N PHE A 185 -5.86 3.10 16.02
CA PHE A 185 -5.86 1.82 16.72
C PHE A 185 -4.62 1.71 17.62
N PRO A 186 -4.64 2.38 18.79
CA PRO A 186 -3.47 2.46 19.65
C PRO A 186 -3.09 1.14 20.33
N HIS A 187 -4.07 0.31 20.74
CA HIS A 187 -3.77 -0.96 21.37
C HIS A 187 -3.13 -1.95 20.39
N ASP A 188 -3.66 -2.08 19.16
CA ASP A 188 -3.05 -2.91 18.13
C ASP A 188 -1.64 -2.42 17.76
N ALA A 189 -1.43 -1.11 17.69
CA ALA A 189 -0.09 -0.57 17.46
C ALA A 189 0.87 -0.91 18.61
N ALA A 190 0.47 -0.73 19.86
CA ALA A 190 1.28 -1.08 21.02
C ALA A 190 1.64 -2.56 21.01
N LYS A 191 0.67 -3.45 20.80
CA LYS A 191 0.89 -4.90 20.68
C LYS A 191 1.94 -5.22 19.60
N ARG A 192 1.89 -4.57 18.43
CA ARG A 192 2.83 -4.80 17.33
C ARG A 192 4.23 -4.37 17.68
N PHE A 193 4.40 -3.18 18.27
CA PHE A 193 5.72 -2.72 18.70
C PHE A 193 6.30 -3.59 19.81
N CYS A 194 5.49 -4.07 20.76
CA CYS A 194 5.93 -5.01 21.79
C CYS A 194 6.37 -6.38 21.24
N ALA A 195 5.91 -6.75 20.03
CA ALA A 195 6.27 -8.01 19.38
C ALA A 195 7.57 -7.94 18.56
N GLU A 196 8.25 -6.79 18.49
CA GLU A 196 9.56 -6.69 17.84
C GLU A 196 10.65 -7.34 18.69
N ASP A 197 11.56 -8.05 18.04
CA ASP A 197 12.61 -8.85 18.74
C ASP A 197 13.54 -7.97 19.60
N ASP A 198 13.76 -6.71 19.18
CA ASP A 198 14.62 -5.72 19.85
C ASP A 198 13.83 -4.69 20.70
N PHE A 199 12.58 -5.00 21.05
CA PHE A 199 11.72 -4.09 21.81
C PHE A 199 12.36 -3.59 23.12
N GLN A 200 13.09 -4.46 23.82
CA GLN A 200 13.72 -4.13 25.10
C GLN A 200 14.77 -3.00 24.99
N GLU A 201 15.37 -2.81 23.82
CA GLU A 201 16.42 -1.80 23.61
C GLU A 201 15.86 -0.37 23.48
N TRP A 202 14.63 -0.24 23.02
CA TRP A 202 14.06 1.07 22.67
C TRP A 202 12.63 1.30 23.20
N GLY A 203 11.95 0.32 23.74
CA GLY A 203 10.54 0.42 24.16
C GLY A 203 10.26 1.56 25.13
N THR A 204 11.21 1.90 26.01
CA THR A 204 11.08 3.02 26.95
C THR A 204 11.00 4.39 26.25
N ARG A 205 11.54 4.50 25.03
CA ARG A 205 11.54 5.76 24.23
C ARG A 205 10.34 5.88 23.30
N LEU A 206 9.47 4.87 23.22
CA LEU A 206 8.25 4.93 22.40
C LEU A 206 7.03 5.34 23.23
N ARG A 207 6.17 6.17 22.67
CA ARG A 207 4.81 6.45 23.17
C ARG A 207 3.81 6.32 22.02
N VAL A 208 2.69 5.65 22.29
CA VAL A 208 1.63 5.39 21.32
C VAL A 208 0.36 6.13 21.77
N HIS A 209 -0.19 6.92 20.87
CA HIS A 209 -1.41 7.67 21.10
C HIS A 209 -2.51 7.30 20.11
N GLY A 210 -3.73 7.11 20.60
CA GLY A 210 -4.93 7.08 19.78
C GLY A 210 -5.23 8.47 19.26
N LEU A 211 -5.39 8.63 17.94
CA LEU A 211 -5.80 9.91 17.35
C LEU A 211 -6.46 9.67 16.00
N ASP A 212 -7.72 10.10 15.88
CA ASP A 212 -8.39 10.17 14.58
C ASP A 212 -8.22 11.59 14.00
N LEU A 213 -7.51 11.68 12.91
CA LEU A 213 -7.21 12.96 12.24
C LEU A 213 -8.41 13.61 11.57
N ARG A 214 -9.55 12.92 11.47
CA ARG A 214 -10.81 13.50 11.00
C ARG A 214 -11.42 14.45 12.03
N HIS A 215 -11.09 14.28 13.31
CA HIS A 215 -11.62 15.08 14.41
C HIS A 215 -10.64 16.19 14.79
N SER A 216 -10.72 17.33 14.11
CA SER A 216 -9.81 18.47 14.29
C SER A 216 -9.66 18.96 15.73
N PRO A 217 -10.72 19.03 16.59
CA PRO A 217 -10.57 19.40 17.99
C PRO A 217 -9.62 18.47 18.75
N SER A 218 -9.67 17.16 18.48
CA SER A 218 -8.76 16.19 19.09
C SER A 218 -7.32 16.38 18.64
N VAL A 219 -7.11 16.79 17.40
CA VAL A 219 -5.76 17.12 16.89
C VAL A 219 -5.19 18.32 17.65
N GLU A 220 -6.00 19.36 17.91
CA GLU A 220 -5.56 20.52 18.70
C GLU A 220 -5.28 20.17 20.16
N ILE A 221 -6.13 19.34 20.78
CA ILE A 221 -5.91 18.85 22.15
C ILE A 221 -4.61 18.07 22.23
N PHE A 222 -4.37 17.18 21.28
CA PHE A 222 -3.12 16.41 21.19
C PHE A 222 -1.90 17.32 21.06
N CYS A 223 -1.95 18.36 20.22
CA CYS A 223 -0.88 19.34 20.11
C CYS A 223 -0.62 20.06 21.44
N ARG A 224 -1.68 20.45 22.16
CA ARG A 224 -1.58 21.09 23.47
C ARG A 224 -0.92 20.14 24.47
N TYR A 225 -1.38 18.90 24.54
CA TYR A 225 -0.79 17.88 25.40
C TYR A 225 0.71 17.71 25.11
N LEU A 226 1.12 17.54 23.85
CA LEU A 226 2.54 17.41 23.51
C LEU A 226 3.35 18.66 23.90
N THR A 227 2.79 19.86 23.74
CA THR A 227 3.48 21.11 24.11
C THR A 227 3.71 21.20 25.62
N GLN A 228 2.86 20.58 26.43
CA GLN A 228 2.97 20.56 27.89
C GLN A 228 3.85 19.41 28.39
N SER A 229 3.76 18.21 27.77
CA SER A 229 4.42 16.99 28.24
C SER A 229 5.83 16.77 27.68
N GLU A 230 6.14 17.35 26.51
CA GLU A 230 7.43 17.15 25.86
C GLU A 230 8.30 18.42 25.92
N GLU A 231 9.59 18.23 26.17
CA GLU A 231 10.54 19.35 26.22
C GLU A 231 10.94 19.86 24.83
N ARG A 232 10.88 19.00 23.83
CA ARG A 232 11.31 19.30 22.46
C ARG A 232 10.58 18.43 21.44
N LEU A 233 10.56 18.91 20.21
CA LEU A 233 10.16 18.15 19.04
C LEU A 233 11.10 18.50 17.87
N ASP A 234 11.91 17.55 17.42
CA ASP A 234 12.90 17.77 16.36
C ASP A 234 12.38 17.37 14.99
N ALA A 235 11.50 16.39 14.94
CA ALA A 235 10.91 15.94 13.69
C ALA A 235 9.40 15.72 13.82
N LEU A 236 8.64 16.32 12.92
CA LEU A 236 7.23 16.02 12.70
C LEU A 236 7.06 15.33 11.36
N ILE A 237 6.60 14.07 11.35
CA ILE A 237 6.37 13.29 10.14
C ILE A 237 4.87 13.09 9.94
N ASN A 238 4.29 13.89 9.05
CA ASN A 238 2.90 13.77 8.62
C ASN A 238 2.79 12.62 7.60
N ASN A 239 2.76 11.38 8.11
CA ASN A 239 2.71 10.18 7.30
C ASN A 239 1.28 9.63 7.14
N ALA A 240 0.39 9.84 8.10
CA ALA A 240 -0.99 9.39 7.98
C ALA A 240 -1.65 9.97 6.74
N ALA A 241 -2.22 9.08 5.92
CA ALA A 241 -2.95 9.46 4.72
C ALA A 241 -4.07 8.48 4.44
N GLN A 242 -5.20 9.00 3.96
CA GLN A 242 -6.27 8.19 3.41
C GLN A 242 -6.28 8.34 1.90
N THR A 243 -6.11 7.22 1.19
CA THR A 243 -6.17 7.14 -0.27
C THR A 243 -7.38 6.36 -0.74
N VAL A 244 -7.80 5.37 0.04
CA VAL A 244 -8.98 4.55 -0.17
C VAL A 244 -9.71 4.43 1.16
N ARG A 245 -10.97 4.81 1.18
CA ARG A 245 -11.80 4.59 2.36
C ARG A 245 -12.09 3.08 2.52
N ARG A 246 -11.91 2.60 3.73
CA ARG A 246 -12.27 1.23 4.11
C ARG A 246 -13.59 1.27 4.88
N PRO A 247 -14.57 0.41 4.54
CA PRO A 247 -15.82 0.32 5.26
C PRO A 247 -15.61 -0.21 6.68
N VAL A 248 -16.62 -0.06 7.52
CA VAL A 248 -16.56 -0.42 8.95
C VAL A 248 -16.16 -1.88 9.16
N ALA A 249 -16.69 -2.81 8.39
CA ALA A 249 -16.39 -4.24 8.47
C ALA A 249 -14.90 -4.58 8.27
N PHE A 250 -14.16 -3.75 7.55
CA PHE A 250 -12.71 -3.93 7.37
C PHE A 250 -11.92 -3.86 8.68
N TYR A 251 -12.36 -3.09 9.65
CA TYR A 251 -11.67 -2.86 10.93
C TYR A 251 -12.22 -3.68 12.08
N GLU A 252 -13.31 -4.44 11.88
CA GLU A 252 -14.01 -5.17 12.91
C GLU A 252 -13.09 -6.09 13.72
N HIS A 253 -12.13 -6.74 13.05
CA HIS A 253 -11.17 -7.64 13.68
C HIS A 253 -10.25 -6.97 14.72
N LEU A 254 -10.09 -5.63 14.68
CA LEU A 254 -9.26 -4.89 15.64
C LEU A 254 -10.00 -4.52 16.91
N LEU A 255 -11.33 -4.40 16.84
CA LEU A 255 -12.14 -3.84 17.93
C LEU A 255 -12.06 -4.65 19.22
N ALA A 256 -11.96 -5.97 19.12
CA ALA A 256 -11.86 -6.83 20.29
C ALA A 256 -10.68 -6.46 21.19
N HIS A 257 -9.53 -6.11 20.59
CA HIS A 257 -8.35 -5.68 21.34
C HIS A 257 -8.40 -4.19 21.72
N GLU A 258 -8.94 -3.36 20.84
CA GLU A 258 -9.03 -1.90 21.07
C GLU A 258 -10.01 -1.54 22.20
N THR A 259 -11.01 -2.39 22.47
CA THR A 259 -12.00 -2.18 23.53
C THR A 259 -11.62 -2.80 24.88
N LEU A 260 -10.45 -3.44 24.98
CA LEU A 260 -9.98 -3.97 26.26
C LEU A 260 -9.84 -2.86 27.29
N PRO A 261 -10.34 -3.05 28.52
CA PRO A 261 -10.12 -2.12 29.60
C PRO A 261 -8.63 -2.07 29.97
N TRP A 262 -8.18 -0.92 30.45
CA TRP A 262 -6.77 -0.72 30.84
C TRP A 262 -6.22 -1.83 31.74
N SER A 263 -7.01 -2.31 32.71
CA SER A 263 -6.60 -3.36 33.64
C SER A 263 -6.20 -4.67 32.96
N GLN A 264 -6.80 -4.97 31.81
CA GLN A 264 -6.58 -6.23 31.07
C GLN A 264 -5.44 -6.15 30.03
N LEU A 265 -4.91 -4.96 29.76
CA LEU A 265 -3.77 -4.82 28.85
C LEU A 265 -2.48 -5.39 29.47
N PRO A 266 -1.60 -6.02 28.67
CA PRO A 266 -0.26 -6.42 29.09
C PRO A 266 0.56 -5.23 29.58
N GLN A 267 1.46 -5.44 30.54
CA GLN A 267 2.28 -4.37 31.14
C GLN A 267 3.15 -3.64 30.09
N ALA A 268 3.70 -4.38 29.13
CA ALA A 268 4.48 -3.77 28.06
C ALA A 268 3.64 -2.80 27.20
N GLU A 269 2.42 -3.17 26.85
CA GLU A 269 1.49 -2.31 26.10
C GLU A 269 1.08 -1.08 26.93
N LYS A 270 0.80 -1.27 28.23
CA LYS A 270 0.51 -0.17 29.16
C LYS A 270 1.63 0.86 29.19
N SER A 271 2.89 0.42 29.19
CA SER A 271 4.04 1.34 29.21
C SER A 271 4.07 2.24 27.98
N LEU A 272 3.73 1.70 26.80
CA LEU A 272 3.66 2.46 25.55
C LEU A 272 2.46 3.41 25.50
N LEU A 273 1.33 3.02 26.10
CA LEU A 273 0.05 3.74 26.09
C LEU A 273 -0.11 4.73 27.26
N SER A 274 0.88 4.83 28.17
CA SER A 274 0.76 5.62 29.40
C SER A 274 0.37 7.08 29.12
N GLY A 275 1.04 7.77 28.21
CA GLY A 275 0.71 9.13 27.84
C GLY A 275 -0.67 9.27 27.14
N HIS A 276 -1.10 8.26 26.39
CA HIS A 276 -2.44 8.23 25.83
C HIS A 276 -3.50 8.13 26.93
N TYR A 277 -3.29 7.24 27.89
CA TYR A 277 -4.18 7.07 29.02
C TYR A 277 -4.26 8.35 29.89
N GLU A 278 -3.12 8.99 30.13
CA GLU A 278 -3.04 10.26 30.85
C GLU A 278 -3.92 11.34 30.20
N VAL A 279 -3.71 11.62 28.91
CA VAL A 279 -4.48 12.67 28.22
C VAL A 279 -5.97 12.32 28.11
N THR A 280 -6.33 11.08 27.89
CA THR A 280 -7.73 10.66 27.79
C THR A 280 -8.45 10.67 29.14
N SER A 281 -7.75 10.33 30.22
CA SER A 281 -8.28 10.40 31.59
C SER A 281 -8.51 11.85 32.03
N ALA A 282 -7.60 12.78 31.67
CA ALA A 282 -7.74 14.19 31.95
C ALA A 282 -8.93 14.86 31.24
N LEU A 283 -9.33 14.30 30.06
CA LEU A 283 -10.50 14.79 29.33
C LEU A 283 -11.84 14.39 29.97
N GLY A 284 -11.80 13.53 31.00
CA GLY A 284 -12.98 13.05 31.70
C GLY A 284 -13.79 12.02 30.89
N ARG A 285 -14.64 11.26 31.60
CA ARG A 285 -15.72 10.45 31.00
C ARG A 285 -16.92 11.38 30.82
N ALA A 286 -16.94 12.17 29.76
CA ALA A 286 -18.22 12.69 29.32
C ALA A 286 -19.04 11.52 28.77
N ASP A 287 -20.31 11.43 29.14
CA ASP A 287 -21.25 10.47 28.55
C ASP A 287 -21.15 10.61 27.04
N SER A 288 -20.74 9.50 26.38
CA SER A 288 -20.37 9.53 24.97
C SER A 288 -21.62 9.91 24.15
N PRO A 289 -21.60 11.03 23.41
CA PRO A 289 -22.62 11.25 22.40
C PRO A 289 -22.53 10.14 21.36
N GLU A 290 -23.67 9.80 20.76
CA GLU A 290 -23.74 8.81 19.68
C GLU A 290 -22.60 9.06 18.66
N PRO A 291 -21.80 8.06 18.26
CA PRO A 291 -20.63 8.22 17.40
C PRO A 291 -20.93 8.99 16.10
N GLU A 292 -22.15 8.89 15.60
CA GLU A 292 -22.60 9.56 14.37
C GLU A 292 -22.66 11.10 14.47
N ARG A 293 -22.92 11.65 15.66
CA ARG A 293 -22.96 13.10 15.89
C ARG A 293 -21.57 13.71 16.11
N ALA A 294 -20.62 12.90 16.51
CA ALA A 294 -19.32 13.36 16.96
C ALA A 294 -18.41 13.92 15.85
N LEU A 295 -18.59 13.51 14.61
CA LEU A 295 -17.76 13.96 13.47
C LEU A 295 -18.11 15.37 12.99
N THR A 296 -19.29 15.88 13.31
CA THR A 296 -19.82 17.16 12.81
C THR A 296 -20.11 18.18 13.90
N SER A 297 -20.01 17.81 15.19
CA SER A 297 -20.38 18.67 16.33
C SER A 297 -19.16 19.18 17.09
N TRP A 298 -19.13 20.49 17.37
CA TRP A 298 -18.18 21.17 18.25
C TRP A 298 -18.70 21.28 19.70
N GLU A 299 -19.71 20.50 20.05
CA GLU A 299 -20.27 20.48 21.39
C GLU A 299 -19.25 20.05 22.45
N ALA A 300 -19.33 20.59 23.64
CA ALA A 300 -18.39 20.35 24.73
C ALA A 300 -18.21 18.87 25.07
N GLY A 301 -19.25 18.04 24.91
CA GLY A 301 -19.19 16.59 25.12
C GLY A 301 -18.41 15.80 24.05
N SER A 302 -18.21 16.37 22.85
CA SER A 302 -17.47 15.73 21.75
C SER A 302 -15.98 16.09 21.75
N VAL A 303 -15.56 17.05 22.56
CA VAL A 303 -14.17 17.49 22.67
C VAL A 303 -13.29 16.32 23.12
N GLY A 304 -12.29 15.98 22.31
CA GLY A 304 -11.39 14.84 22.61
C GLY A 304 -11.89 13.47 22.16
N LEU A 305 -13.05 13.36 21.52
CA LEU A 305 -13.58 12.08 21.03
C LEU A 305 -12.60 11.35 20.11
N GLY A 306 -11.91 12.05 19.21
CA GLY A 306 -10.89 11.48 18.31
C GLY A 306 -9.64 10.98 19.03
N LEU A 307 -9.46 11.29 20.32
CA LEU A 307 -8.45 10.71 21.21
C LEU A 307 -9.03 9.53 21.98
N ARG A 308 -10.13 9.73 22.70
CA ARG A 308 -10.72 8.72 23.59
C ARG A 308 -11.26 7.50 22.87
N ASP A 309 -11.91 7.72 21.74
CA ASP A 309 -12.64 6.72 20.98
C ASP A 309 -12.15 6.60 19.53
N SER A 310 -10.86 6.83 19.30
CA SER A 310 -10.28 6.86 17.95
C SER A 310 -10.56 5.60 17.14
N ALA A 311 -10.56 4.42 17.77
CA ALA A 311 -10.91 3.16 17.11
C ALA A 311 -12.41 3.05 16.82
N ARG A 312 -13.28 3.47 17.75
CA ARG A 312 -14.74 3.43 17.58
C ARG A 312 -15.21 4.36 16.46
N LEU A 313 -14.55 5.49 16.24
CA LEU A 313 -14.84 6.38 15.11
C LEU A 313 -14.65 5.71 13.74
N SER A 314 -13.86 4.64 13.66
CA SER A 314 -13.74 3.84 12.43
C SER A 314 -15.03 3.06 12.10
N GLN A 315 -15.96 2.93 13.04
CA GLN A 315 -17.22 2.22 12.93
C GLN A 315 -18.41 3.13 12.56
N VAL A 316 -18.18 4.44 12.41
CA VAL A 316 -19.22 5.36 11.97
C VAL A 316 -19.57 5.09 10.50
N ARG A 317 -20.83 4.77 10.27
CA ARG A 317 -21.36 4.50 8.93
C ARG A 317 -21.66 5.84 8.23
N MET A 318 -21.05 6.07 7.09
CA MET A 318 -21.15 7.33 6.36
C MET A 318 -21.48 7.18 4.89
N THR A 319 -21.20 6.00 4.31
CA THR A 319 -21.34 5.74 2.87
C THR A 319 -22.11 4.43 2.63
N TYR A 320 -22.55 4.22 1.40
CA TYR A 320 -23.32 3.03 1.01
C TYR A 320 -22.56 1.72 1.26
N ASP A 321 -21.25 1.73 1.11
CA ASP A 321 -20.40 0.55 1.28
C ASP A 321 -20.19 0.17 2.76
N ASP A 322 -20.54 1.03 3.71
CA ASP A 322 -20.56 0.70 5.14
C ASP A 322 -21.69 -0.29 5.51
N LYS A 323 -22.65 -0.51 4.60
CA LYS A 323 -23.68 -1.55 4.74
C LYS A 323 -23.17 -2.93 4.34
N ILE A 324 -21.98 -3.00 3.74
CA ILE A 324 -21.37 -4.27 3.33
C ILE A 324 -20.89 -4.99 4.58
N THR A 325 -21.61 -6.05 4.96
CA THR A 325 -21.30 -6.94 6.09
C THR A 325 -20.72 -8.28 5.62
N ALA A 326 -20.49 -8.42 4.32
CA ALA A 326 -20.08 -9.69 3.72
C ALA A 326 -18.69 -10.10 4.24
N ARG A 327 -18.66 -11.12 5.08
CA ARG A 327 -17.43 -11.75 5.60
C ARG A 327 -16.52 -12.25 4.49
N ASP A 328 -17.08 -12.58 3.33
CA ASP A 328 -16.33 -13.05 2.16
C ASP A 328 -15.43 -11.96 1.54
N LEU A 329 -15.79 -10.70 1.69
CA LEU A 329 -14.98 -9.58 1.19
C LEU A 329 -13.84 -9.18 2.13
N PHE A 330 -14.00 -9.48 3.41
CA PHE A 330 -13.00 -9.23 4.46
C PHE A 330 -12.79 -10.53 5.25
N PRO A 331 -12.13 -11.55 4.66
CA PRO A 331 -12.02 -12.86 5.29
C PRO A 331 -11.27 -12.76 6.61
N ALA A 332 -11.95 -13.11 7.71
CA ALA A 332 -11.42 -13.00 9.06
C ALA A 332 -10.12 -13.80 9.21
N GLY A 333 -9.12 -13.17 9.82
CA GLY A 333 -7.79 -13.79 10.05
C GLY A 333 -6.88 -13.86 8.82
N LYS A 334 -7.33 -13.44 7.63
CA LYS A 334 -6.47 -13.32 6.45
C LYS A 334 -5.90 -11.91 6.35
N LEU A 335 -4.64 -11.78 6.68
CA LEU A 335 -3.89 -10.52 6.67
C LEU A 335 -2.85 -10.54 5.55
N ASP A 336 -2.48 -9.36 5.05
CA ASP A 336 -1.32 -9.21 4.18
C ASP A 336 -0.01 -9.27 4.99
N CYS A 337 1.14 -9.21 4.32
CA CYS A 337 2.43 -9.24 4.99
C CYS A 337 2.70 -8.04 5.90
N ASP A 338 1.95 -6.96 5.77
CA ASP A 338 1.97 -5.81 6.69
C ASP A 338 0.96 -5.98 7.85
N LEU A 339 0.36 -7.17 8.00
CA LEU A 339 -0.69 -7.50 8.98
C LEU A 339 -1.95 -6.65 8.83
N GLN A 340 -2.26 -6.22 7.62
CA GLN A 340 -3.50 -5.52 7.29
C GLN A 340 -4.53 -6.51 6.75
N GLN A 341 -5.80 -6.35 7.13
CA GLN A 341 -6.91 -7.13 6.60
C GLN A 341 -6.94 -7.09 5.07
N ILE A 342 -7.12 -8.25 4.43
CA ILE A 342 -7.30 -8.35 2.99
C ILE A 342 -8.66 -7.77 2.59
N ASP A 343 -8.68 -7.00 1.50
CA ASP A 343 -9.87 -6.39 0.90
C ASP A 343 -10.09 -6.98 -0.49
N LEU A 344 -11.09 -7.82 -0.62
CA LEU A 344 -11.45 -8.51 -1.87
C LEU A 344 -12.51 -7.77 -2.70
N ARG A 345 -12.87 -6.53 -2.35
CA ARG A 345 -13.82 -5.74 -3.14
C ARG A 345 -13.28 -5.50 -4.55
N THR A 346 -14.12 -5.69 -5.54
CA THR A 346 -13.80 -5.41 -6.95
C THR A 346 -13.82 -3.92 -7.28
N MET A 347 -14.64 -3.14 -6.54
CA MET A 347 -14.76 -1.69 -6.66
C MET A 347 -14.38 -1.04 -5.34
N ASN A 348 -13.60 0.00 -5.43
CA ASN A 348 -13.25 0.89 -4.33
C ASN A 348 -13.02 2.32 -4.87
N THR A 349 -12.85 3.27 -3.98
CA THR A 349 -12.75 4.69 -4.31
C THR A 349 -11.52 5.06 -5.14
N TRP A 350 -10.51 4.19 -5.22
CA TRP A 350 -9.38 4.35 -6.14
C TRP A 350 -9.79 4.28 -7.63
N ARG A 351 -10.93 3.67 -7.92
CA ARG A 351 -11.45 3.52 -9.29
C ARG A 351 -12.57 4.52 -9.62
N MET A 352 -13.02 5.31 -8.66
CA MET A 352 -14.13 6.24 -8.84
C MET A 352 -13.72 7.50 -9.58
N THR A 353 -14.60 7.97 -10.44
CA THR A 353 -14.53 9.26 -11.12
C THR A 353 -15.10 10.39 -10.24
N LEU A 354 -15.01 11.64 -10.68
CA LEU A 354 -15.45 12.80 -9.90
C LEU A 354 -16.92 12.70 -9.44
N ALA A 355 -17.80 12.24 -10.32
CA ALA A 355 -19.23 12.14 -10.03
C ALA A 355 -19.59 10.99 -9.08
N GLU A 356 -18.71 10.02 -8.92
CA GLU A 356 -18.94 8.81 -8.11
C GLU A 356 -18.41 8.94 -6.68
N VAL A 357 -17.52 9.90 -6.41
CA VAL A 357 -16.93 10.07 -5.07
C VAL A 357 -17.97 10.58 -4.08
N PRO A 358 -18.24 9.84 -3.00
CA PRO A 358 -19.17 10.31 -1.96
C PRO A 358 -18.62 11.54 -1.24
N THR A 359 -19.49 12.53 -0.97
CA THR A 359 -19.11 13.76 -0.23
C THR A 359 -18.45 13.47 1.12
N PRO A 360 -18.92 12.54 1.96
CA PRO A 360 -18.25 12.21 3.22
C PRO A 360 -16.81 11.76 3.03
N GLU A 361 -16.51 10.97 2.00
CA GLU A 361 -15.14 10.54 1.72
C GLU A 361 -14.25 11.68 1.25
N LEU A 362 -14.76 12.58 0.42
CA LEU A 362 -14.05 13.81 0.03
C LEU A 362 -13.62 14.61 1.27
N LEU A 363 -14.55 14.82 2.21
CA LEU A 363 -14.26 15.54 3.46
C LEU A 363 -13.26 14.80 4.35
N GLU A 364 -13.40 13.49 4.52
CA GLU A 364 -12.42 12.68 5.26
C GLU A 364 -11.02 12.81 4.69
N VAL A 365 -10.88 12.68 3.37
CA VAL A 365 -9.58 12.74 2.70
C VAL A 365 -8.93 14.11 2.87
N ILE A 366 -9.69 15.19 2.78
CA ILE A 366 -9.18 16.56 3.02
C ILE A 366 -8.76 16.74 4.49
N LEU A 367 -9.60 16.31 5.44
CA LEU A 367 -9.31 16.42 6.87
C LEU A 367 -8.01 15.68 7.24
N ILE A 368 -7.85 14.46 6.76
CA ILE A 368 -6.69 13.62 7.10
C ILE A 368 -5.42 14.08 6.37
N ASN A 369 -5.51 14.36 5.07
CA ASN A 369 -4.33 14.58 4.24
C ASN A 369 -3.85 16.03 4.19
N ALA A 370 -4.70 17.00 4.51
CA ALA A 370 -4.39 18.42 4.43
C ALA A 370 -4.61 19.17 5.75
N VAL A 371 -5.82 19.10 6.33
CA VAL A 371 -6.18 19.91 7.50
C VAL A 371 -5.41 19.47 8.75
N ALA A 372 -5.35 18.18 9.04
CA ALA A 372 -4.62 17.68 10.21
C ALA A 372 -3.11 17.98 10.15
N PRO A 373 -2.39 17.72 9.02
CA PRO A 373 -1.00 18.15 8.86
C PRO A 373 -0.79 19.66 9.04
N PHE A 374 -1.72 20.48 8.54
CA PHE A 374 -1.67 21.92 8.76
C PHE A 374 -1.77 22.28 10.25
N ILE A 375 -2.76 21.72 10.98
CA ILE A 375 -2.95 21.96 12.40
C ILE A 375 -1.70 21.52 13.20
N LEU A 376 -1.22 20.30 12.96
CA LEU A 376 -0.04 19.75 13.62
C LEU A 376 1.18 20.66 13.40
N SER A 377 1.45 21.05 12.15
CA SER A 377 2.58 21.91 11.80
C SER A 377 2.47 23.30 12.46
N ALA A 378 1.27 23.90 12.44
CA ALA A 378 1.04 25.22 13.01
C ALA A 378 1.13 25.20 14.55
N LYS A 379 0.44 24.26 15.21
CA LYS A 379 0.32 24.24 16.67
C LYS A 379 1.56 23.70 17.38
N LEU A 380 2.34 22.81 16.73
CA LEU A 380 3.58 22.29 17.30
C LEU A 380 4.82 23.14 16.99
N LYS A 381 4.69 24.19 16.17
CA LYS A 381 5.80 25.08 15.82
C LYS A 381 6.54 25.61 17.06
N THR A 382 5.83 26.06 18.08
CA THR A 382 6.43 26.60 19.31
C THR A 382 7.26 25.54 20.03
N LEU A 383 6.79 24.28 20.11
CA LEU A 383 7.54 23.18 20.69
C LEU A 383 8.80 22.85 19.86
N MET A 384 8.69 22.86 18.52
CA MET A 384 9.81 22.61 17.62
C MET A 384 10.91 23.69 17.72
N LEU A 385 10.53 24.94 17.95
CA LEU A 385 11.47 26.06 18.05
C LEU A 385 12.01 26.28 19.48
N ARG A 386 11.53 25.54 20.48
CA ARG A 386 11.88 25.75 21.90
C ARG A 386 13.39 25.67 22.17
N ARG A 387 14.08 24.75 21.52
CA ARG A 387 15.54 24.52 21.71
C ARG A 387 16.43 25.42 20.83
N LYS A 388 15.86 26.17 19.87
CA LYS A 388 16.56 27.11 18.98
C LYS A 388 17.78 26.49 18.24
N THR A 389 17.74 25.18 17.97
CA THR A 389 18.85 24.47 17.33
C THR A 389 18.95 24.71 15.83
N GLY A 390 17.86 25.21 15.21
CA GLY A 390 17.79 25.44 13.76
C GLY A 390 17.65 24.16 12.92
N ASP A 391 17.59 22.97 13.55
CA ASP A 391 17.59 21.67 12.90
C ASP A 391 16.28 20.85 13.15
N ALA A 392 15.18 21.54 13.32
CA ALA A 392 13.85 20.92 13.38
C ALA A 392 13.27 20.71 11.97
N HIS A 393 12.67 19.54 11.74
CA HIS A 393 12.20 19.11 10.43
C HIS A 393 10.71 18.78 10.41
N ILE A 394 10.00 19.23 9.38
CA ILE A 394 8.64 18.78 9.05
C ILE A 394 8.71 18.00 7.76
N VAL A 395 8.25 16.74 7.79
CA VAL A 395 8.19 15.86 6.62
C VAL A 395 6.73 15.54 6.30
N ASN A 396 6.26 15.99 5.13
CA ASN A 396 4.94 15.65 4.63
C ASN A 396 5.05 14.49 3.63
N VAL A 397 4.48 13.34 3.98
CA VAL A 397 4.48 12.16 3.10
C VAL A 397 3.37 12.32 2.07
N THR A 398 3.76 12.59 0.85
CA THR A 398 2.86 12.70 -0.30
C THR A 398 3.05 11.53 -1.27
N ALA A 399 2.50 11.62 -2.47
CA ALA A 399 2.60 10.61 -3.51
C ALA A 399 2.56 11.26 -4.90
N MET A 400 2.73 10.46 -5.96
CA MET A 400 2.66 10.95 -7.35
C MET A 400 1.31 11.59 -7.68
N GLU A 401 0.26 11.24 -6.95
CA GLU A 401 -1.07 11.82 -7.03
C GLU A 401 -1.08 13.31 -6.69
N GLY A 402 -0.15 13.78 -5.85
CA GLY A 402 0.00 15.19 -5.48
C GLY A 402 0.63 16.09 -6.56
N ILE A 403 1.18 15.53 -7.63
CA ILE A 403 1.76 16.31 -8.73
C ILE A 403 0.64 16.86 -9.61
N PHE A 404 0.60 18.19 -9.82
CA PHE A 404 -0.45 18.85 -10.60
C PHE A 404 -0.49 18.42 -12.07
N SER A 405 0.66 18.35 -12.72
CA SER A 405 0.76 17.98 -14.13
C SER A 405 1.58 16.69 -14.28
N ARG A 406 0.93 15.65 -14.80
CA ARG A 406 1.56 14.36 -15.09
C ARG A 406 0.83 13.68 -16.24
N GLY A 407 1.56 13.25 -17.27
CA GLY A 407 1.02 12.62 -18.46
C GLY A 407 0.29 11.30 -18.25
N THR A 408 0.47 10.67 -17.07
CA THR A 408 -0.18 9.41 -16.70
C THR A 408 -1.35 9.58 -15.72
N LYS A 409 -1.76 10.82 -15.39
CA LYS A 409 -2.97 11.05 -14.58
C LYS A 409 -4.21 10.60 -15.34
N THR A 410 -5.13 9.98 -14.61
CA THR A 410 -6.42 9.55 -15.11
C THR A 410 -7.54 10.37 -14.47
N ASP A 411 -8.77 10.14 -14.88
CA ASP A 411 -10.00 10.69 -14.31
C ASP A 411 -10.38 10.03 -12.95
N LYS A 412 -9.56 9.09 -12.47
CA LYS A 412 -9.83 8.32 -11.25
C LYS A 412 -9.30 9.02 -9.99
N HIS A 413 -9.93 8.71 -8.84
CA HIS A 413 -9.57 9.19 -7.48
C HIS A 413 -9.23 10.69 -7.40
N PRO A 414 -10.04 11.61 -7.98
CA PRO A 414 -9.72 13.04 -8.06
C PRO A 414 -9.60 13.69 -6.67
N HIS A 415 -10.41 13.27 -5.70
CA HIS A 415 -10.36 13.72 -4.30
C HIS A 415 -9.01 13.44 -3.64
N THR A 416 -8.42 12.26 -3.88
CA THR A 416 -7.08 11.92 -3.39
C THR A 416 -6.01 12.76 -4.07
N ASN A 417 -6.11 12.97 -5.39
CA ASN A 417 -5.19 13.83 -6.14
C ASN A 417 -5.18 15.25 -5.57
N MET A 418 -6.37 15.81 -5.33
CA MET A 418 -6.54 17.15 -4.76
C MET A 418 -5.95 17.26 -3.35
N ALA A 419 -6.27 16.34 -2.46
CA ALA A 419 -5.81 16.39 -1.08
C ALA A 419 -4.30 16.14 -0.95
N LYS A 420 -3.70 15.34 -1.83
CA LYS A 420 -2.24 15.14 -1.87
C LYS A 420 -1.49 16.33 -2.47
N ALA A 421 -2.11 17.05 -3.41
CA ALA A 421 -1.54 18.28 -3.97
C ALA A 421 -1.54 19.45 -2.98
#